data_4410c25de8792f65ef74f2d24150785a
#
_entry.id   4410c25de8792f65ef74f2d24150785a
#
_cell.length_a   1.000
_cell.length_b   1.000
_cell.length_c   1.000
_cell.angle_alpha   90.00
_cell.angle_beta   90.00
_cell.angle_gamma   90.00
#
_symmetry.space_group_name_H-M   'P 1'
#
loop_
_entity.id
_entity.type
_entity.pdbx_description
1 polymer ?
#
loop_
_entity_poly.entity_id
_entity_poly.type
_entity_poly.pdbx_seq_one_letter_code
_entity_poly.pdbx_strand_id
1 'polypeptide(L)'
;VDEALDRDAASITRVIGRDGNQVVVKVPLIEPSIYVAVWKVPVGRVPLFLLDTDIEINDPWNRSISARLYIGDMEQRLRQEIVLGIGGSEVLEEMGLKPSVAHLNEGHAAFALLERMRDLVVGGLQYAEAFERVRQTTVFTTHTPVPAGHDVFPFHLMEKYFHSYWPSLGLDRDGFLRLGLNPQQPQAGFNMTVFALKASGYKNAVSLKHTEVTRRIWQSLWPDASEDQVPIEGVTNGVHLATWIEPKMEILFNTYLGPNWLVEQDDPHVWEFIDRIPDEELWKTHYWLRIKLIDAIRERARKRWAVERLGPVNLQAGGTMLDPSILTLGFARRFATYKRADLIFYDTERLKKLLNDRWRPIQIIFAGKAHPADDPAKRILQRVYTAACNPDFGGRIAFFEDYEEQFAQYMVHGADVWLNNPLPPMEASGTSGMKAALNGVPHFSIMDGWWLEGYNGKNGWAISNEVVEGNRDERDAASIYEILENEIIPLYYDVSEDGVPRRWVKVMKEAIRSNAHRFSARRMVKEYIEKFYANALKGADSFKS
;
A
#
# COMPACT_ATOMS: atom_id res chain seq x y z
N VAL A 1 -11.40 -9.77 -14.23
CA VAL A 1 -12.86 -9.70 -14.08
C VAL A 1 -13.11 -9.13 -12.71
N ASP A 2 -13.80 -7.98 -12.63
CA ASP A 2 -14.23 -7.42 -11.34
C ASP A 2 -15.40 -8.28 -10.86
N GLU A 3 -15.23 -8.93 -9.71
CA GLU A 3 -16.33 -9.64 -9.06
C GLU A 3 -17.15 -8.64 -8.26
N ALA A 4 -18.47 -8.67 -8.43
CA ALA A 4 -19.36 -7.88 -7.59
C ALA A 4 -19.36 -8.46 -6.17
N LEU A 5 -19.23 -7.60 -5.16
CA LEU A 5 -19.34 -8.02 -3.78
C LEU A 5 -20.77 -8.53 -3.51
N ASP A 6 -20.90 -9.79 -3.14
CA ASP A 6 -22.15 -10.31 -2.58
C ASP A 6 -22.28 -9.80 -1.14
N ARG A 7 -23.13 -8.80 -0.95
CA ARG A 7 -23.33 -8.14 0.34
C ARG A 7 -23.94 -9.07 1.39
N ASP A 8 -24.71 -10.05 0.98
CA ASP A 8 -25.38 -10.99 1.89
C ASP A 8 -24.44 -12.12 2.33
N ALA A 9 -23.46 -12.47 1.46
CA ALA A 9 -22.43 -13.45 1.79
C ALA A 9 -21.20 -12.84 2.49
N ALA A 10 -20.99 -11.52 2.38
CA ALA A 10 -19.88 -10.82 3.01
C ALA A 10 -20.13 -10.57 4.51
N SER A 11 -19.06 -10.57 5.31
CA SER A 11 -19.12 -10.23 6.75
C SER A 11 -19.31 -8.72 6.97
N ILE A 12 -20.32 -8.14 6.33
CA ILE A 12 -20.71 -6.74 6.46
C ILE A 12 -22.13 -6.63 6.99
N THR A 13 -22.44 -5.56 7.70
CA THR A 13 -23.77 -5.31 8.25
C THR A 13 -24.27 -3.92 7.87
N ARG A 14 -25.58 -3.79 7.67
CA ARG A 14 -26.21 -2.49 7.48
C ARG A 14 -26.09 -1.66 8.76
N VAL A 15 -25.75 -0.38 8.64
CA VAL A 15 -25.85 0.52 9.79
C VAL A 15 -27.31 0.95 9.93
N ILE A 16 -27.88 0.70 11.10
CA ILE A 16 -29.29 1.01 11.38
C ILE A 16 -29.38 2.33 12.15
N GLY A 17 -30.17 3.24 11.64
CA GLY A 17 -30.47 4.52 12.26
C GLY A 17 -31.46 4.43 13.43
N ARG A 18 -31.75 5.57 14.06
CA ARG A 18 -32.70 5.64 15.18
C ARG A 18 -34.14 5.31 14.79
N ASP A 19 -34.46 5.47 13.52
CA ASP A 19 -35.77 5.15 12.92
C ASP A 19 -35.97 3.67 12.62
N GLY A 20 -34.97 2.82 12.85
CA GLY A 20 -34.98 1.39 12.56
C GLY A 20 -34.67 1.02 11.12
N ASN A 21 -34.41 2.01 10.24
CA ASN A 21 -34.04 1.80 8.85
C ASN A 21 -32.51 1.85 8.67
N GLN A 22 -32.01 1.38 7.52
CA GLN A 22 -30.61 1.56 7.16
C GLN A 22 -30.29 3.07 7.05
N VAL A 23 -29.16 3.50 7.60
CA VAL A 23 -28.67 4.86 7.43
C VAL A 23 -28.42 5.12 5.96
N VAL A 24 -29.10 6.10 5.41
CA VAL A 24 -28.96 6.59 4.04
C VAL A 24 -28.91 8.11 4.10
N VAL A 25 -27.82 8.69 3.64
CA VAL A 25 -27.64 10.15 3.61
C VAL A 25 -27.75 10.68 2.18
N LYS A 26 -28.23 11.92 2.06
CA LYS A 26 -28.25 12.66 0.80
C LYS A 26 -26.94 13.43 0.68
N VAL A 27 -26.21 13.25 -0.42
CA VAL A 27 -25.01 14.04 -0.74
C VAL A 27 -25.46 15.28 -1.51
N PRO A 28 -25.28 16.47 -0.95
CA PRO A 28 -25.58 17.71 -1.64
C PRO A 28 -24.74 17.94 -2.84
N LEU A 29 -24.62 18.69 -3.71
CA LEU A 29 -23.65 19.00 -4.79
C LEU A 29 -23.82 18.20 -6.07
N ILE A 30 -24.48 17.06 -6.06
CA ILE A 30 -24.65 16.24 -7.25
C ILE A 30 -26.14 16.27 -7.64
N GLU A 31 -26.41 16.66 -8.88
CA GLU A 31 -27.76 16.68 -9.45
C GLU A 31 -27.85 15.66 -10.60
N PRO A 32 -28.86 14.77 -10.63
CA PRO A 32 -29.84 14.55 -9.56
C PRO A 32 -29.18 14.08 -8.26
N SER A 33 -29.82 14.37 -7.11
CA SER A 33 -29.26 14.08 -5.79
C SER A 33 -28.81 12.64 -5.64
N ILE A 34 -27.66 12.43 -5.02
CA ILE A 34 -27.12 11.09 -4.71
C ILE A 34 -27.48 10.74 -3.27
N TYR A 35 -27.82 9.49 -3.08
CA TYR A 35 -28.04 8.88 -1.77
C TYR A 35 -26.98 7.81 -1.51
N VAL A 36 -26.48 7.76 -0.29
CA VAL A 36 -25.39 6.87 0.12
C VAL A 36 -25.86 6.03 1.30
N ALA A 37 -25.91 4.72 1.11
CA ALA A 37 -26.16 3.76 2.18
C ALA A 37 -24.87 3.43 2.92
N VAL A 38 -24.99 3.13 4.21
CA VAL A 38 -23.84 2.86 5.08
C VAL A 38 -23.81 1.40 5.50
N TRP A 39 -22.65 0.78 5.29
CA TRP A 39 -22.33 -0.56 5.76
C TRP A 39 -21.23 -0.51 6.82
N LYS A 40 -21.20 -1.48 7.71
CA LYS A 40 -20.22 -1.60 8.79
C LYS A 40 -19.48 -2.93 8.70
N VAL A 41 -18.17 -2.86 8.80
CA VAL A 41 -17.27 -4.01 8.98
C VAL A 41 -16.60 -3.87 10.35
N PRO A 42 -16.72 -4.84 11.25
CA PRO A 42 -15.97 -4.83 12.50
C PRO A 42 -14.51 -5.26 12.22
N VAL A 43 -13.56 -4.35 12.48
CA VAL A 43 -12.13 -4.64 12.39
C VAL A 43 -11.57 -4.62 13.82
N GLY A 44 -11.59 -5.76 14.50
CA GLY A 44 -11.29 -5.83 15.92
C GLY A 44 -12.24 -4.92 16.72
N ARG A 45 -11.70 -3.90 17.39
CA ARG A 45 -12.49 -2.93 18.17
C ARG A 45 -12.94 -1.71 17.36
N VAL A 46 -12.42 -1.54 16.15
CA VAL A 46 -12.66 -0.35 15.33
C VAL A 46 -13.68 -0.69 14.25
N PRO A 47 -14.78 0.06 14.13
CA PRO A 47 -15.70 -0.09 13.02
C PRO A 47 -15.12 0.58 11.76
N LEU A 48 -15.15 -0.13 10.64
CA LEU A 48 -14.96 0.43 9.32
C LEU A 48 -16.32 0.68 8.70
N PHE A 49 -16.61 1.91 8.29
CA PHE A 49 -17.83 2.26 7.59
C PHE A 49 -17.56 2.35 6.09
N LEU A 50 -18.41 1.69 5.30
CA LEU A 50 -18.34 1.69 3.85
C LEU A 50 -19.51 2.49 3.30
N LEU A 51 -19.22 3.34 2.32
CA LEU A 51 -20.18 4.20 1.64
C LEU A 51 -20.59 3.54 0.32
N ASP A 52 -21.87 3.32 0.13
CA ASP A 52 -22.42 2.59 -1.00
C ASP A 52 -23.47 3.40 -1.75
N THR A 53 -23.19 3.73 -2.99
CA THR A 53 -24.13 4.43 -3.87
C THR A 53 -24.97 3.48 -4.73
N ASP A 54 -24.67 2.18 -4.74
CA ASP A 54 -25.44 1.18 -5.50
C ASP A 54 -26.73 0.77 -4.77
N ILE A 55 -27.66 1.71 -4.65
CA ILE A 55 -28.99 1.53 -4.05
C ILE A 55 -30.07 1.97 -5.04
N GLU A 56 -31.27 1.40 -4.93
CA GLU A 56 -32.34 1.56 -5.92
C GLU A 56 -32.84 3.00 -6.10
N ILE A 57 -32.72 3.85 -5.08
CA ILE A 57 -33.12 5.25 -5.13
C ILE A 57 -32.25 6.07 -6.08
N ASN A 58 -31.01 5.62 -6.35
CA ASN A 58 -30.11 6.28 -7.28
C ASN A 58 -30.34 5.79 -8.71
N ASP A 59 -30.20 6.70 -9.68
CA ASP A 59 -30.14 6.31 -11.08
C ASP A 59 -28.88 5.48 -11.42
N PRO A 60 -28.85 4.76 -12.55
CA PRO A 60 -27.73 3.87 -12.90
C PRO A 60 -26.36 4.56 -12.96
N TRP A 61 -26.31 5.83 -13.35
CA TRP A 61 -25.06 6.59 -13.39
C TRP A 61 -24.54 6.89 -11.98
N ASN A 62 -25.41 7.28 -11.07
CA ASN A 62 -25.10 7.56 -9.67
C ASN A 62 -24.75 6.26 -8.90
N ARG A 63 -25.42 5.14 -9.20
CA ARG A 63 -25.10 3.83 -8.61
C ARG A 63 -23.68 3.37 -8.89
N SER A 64 -23.12 3.77 -10.02
CA SER A 64 -21.77 3.34 -10.43
C SER A 64 -20.62 4.05 -9.71
N ILE A 65 -20.88 5.10 -8.90
CA ILE A 65 -19.82 5.89 -8.24
C ILE A 65 -18.98 5.03 -7.30
N SER A 66 -19.60 4.18 -6.47
CA SER A 66 -18.89 3.30 -5.53
C SER A 66 -18.47 1.96 -6.12
N ALA A 67 -18.73 1.69 -7.42
CA ALA A 67 -18.57 0.37 -8.00
C ALA A 67 -17.10 -0.06 -8.20
N ARG A 68 -16.16 0.86 -8.36
CA ARG A 68 -14.76 0.56 -8.68
C ARG A 68 -13.79 1.51 -8.00
N LEU A 69 -12.67 0.95 -7.53
CA LEU A 69 -11.62 1.73 -6.88
C LEU A 69 -10.91 2.69 -7.86
N TYR A 70 -10.59 2.22 -9.07
CA TYR A 70 -9.87 2.99 -10.08
C TYR A 70 -10.77 3.25 -11.27
N ILE A 71 -11.15 4.51 -11.45
CA ILE A 71 -11.96 4.99 -12.57
C ILE A 71 -11.09 5.89 -13.45
N GLY A 72 -11.12 5.67 -14.76
CA GLY A 72 -10.36 6.47 -15.72
C GLY A 72 -11.05 7.79 -16.08
N ASP A 73 -12.32 7.96 -15.75
CA ASP A 73 -13.09 9.19 -15.97
C ASP A 73 -12.89 10.17 -14.80
N MET A 74 -12.40 11.37 -15.12
CA MET A 74 -12.02 12.39 -14.14
C MET A 74 -13.23 12.98 -13.41
N GLU A 75 -14.37 13.14 -14.08
CA GLU A 75 -15.59 13.62 -13.46
C GLU A 75 -16.15 12.60 -12.48
N GLN A 76 -16.16 11.32 -12.86
CA GLN A 76 -16.58 10.25 -11.97
C GLN A 76 -15.63 10.13 -10.76
N ARG A 77 -14.33 10.37 -10.96
CA ARG A 77 -13.35 10.44 -9.87
C ARG A 77 -13.67 11.58 -8.90
N LEU A 78 -13.96 12.77 -9.40
CA LEU A 78 -14.39 13.90 -8.56
C LEU A 78 -15.64 13.56 -7.75
N ARG A 79 -16.61 12.89 -8.36
CA ARG A 79 -17.86 12.47 -7.68
C ARG A 79 -17.59 11.44 -6.59
N GLN A 80 -16.63 10.50 -6.79
CA GLN A 80 -16.18 9.60 -5.75
C GLN A 80 -15.61 10.35 -4.54
N GLU A 81 -14.79 11.38 -4.77
CA GLU A 81 -14.18 12.15 -3.70
C GLU A 81 -15.17 13.06 -2.98
N ILE A 82 -16.18 13.58 -3.70
CA ILE A 82 -17.33 14.27 -3.08
C ILE A 82 -18.10 13.32 -2.16
N VAL A 83 -18.42 12.12 -2.64
CA VAL A 83 -19.12 11.11 -1.83
C VAL A 83 -18.27 10.70 -0.61
N LEU A 84 -16.98 10.48 -0.79
CA LEU A 84 -16.09 10.08 0.30
C LEU A 84 -15.93 11.20 1.34
N GLY A 85 -15.65 12.42 0.89
CA GLY A 85 -15.37 13.56 1.78
C GLY A 85 -16.62 14.14 2.39
N ILE A 86 -17.49 14.71 1.57
CA ILE A 86 -18.72 15.38 2.03
C ILE A 86 -19.75 14.34 2.49
N GLY A 87 -20.05 13.34 1.67
CA GLY A 87 -20.97 12.28 2.03
C GLY A 87 -20.53 11.51 3.29
N GLY A 88 -19.23 11.27 3.43
CA GLY A 88 -18.67 10.65 4.64
C GLY A 88 -18.87 11.51 5.90
N SER A 89 -18.75 12.84 5.80
CA SER A 89 -19.00 13.75 6.91
C SER A 89 -20.48 13.78 7.29
N GLU A 90 -21.38 13.84 6.31
CA GLU A 90 -22.84 13.74 6.53
C GLU A 90 -23.23 12.42 7.23
N VAL A 91 -22.58 11.30 6.85
CA VAL A 91 -22.78 10.00 7.51
C VAL A 91 -22.36 10.05 8.97
N LEU A 92 -21.21 10.65 9.28
CA LEU A 92 -20.75 10.77 10.67
C LEU A 92 -21.72 11.62 11.51
N GLU A 93 -22.25 12.68 10.94
CA GLU A 93 -23.25 13.55 11.60
C GLU A 93 -24.55 12.79 11.87
N GLU A 94 -25.12 12.11 10.84
CA GLU A 94 -26.35 11.31 10.98
C GLU A 94 -26.20 10.21 12.05
N MET A 95 -25.01 9.63 12.15
CA MET A 95 -24.68 8.65 13.19
C MET A 95 -24.40 9.26 14.56
N GLY A 96 -24.38 10.59 14.68
CA GLY A 96 -24.03 11.30 15.91
C GLY A 96 -22.55 11.20 16.31
N LEU A 97 -21.68 10.85 15.37
CA LEU A 97 -20.24 10.74 15.58
C LEU A 97 -19.56 12.08 15.30
N LYS A 98 -18.94 12.67 16.31
CA LYS A 98 -18.23 13.96 16.21
C LYS A 98 -16.74 13.76 16.48
N PRO A 99 -15.94 13.44 15.46
CA PRO A 99 -14.50 13.21 15.66
C PRO A 99 -13.79 14.52 16.03
N SER A 100 -13.03 14.50 17.12
CA SER A 100 -12.21 15.63 17.56
C SER A 100 -11.01 15.86 16.64
N VAL A 101 -10.47 14.78 16.05
CA VAL A 101 -9.32 14.79 15.13
C VAL A 101 -9.71 14.05 13.86
N ALA A 102 -9.39 14.62 12.71
CA ALA A 102 -9.49 13.96 11.42
C ALA A 102 -8.08 13.57 10.93
N HIS A 103 -7.93 12.34 10.43
CA HIS A 103 -6.70 11.91 9.76
C HIS A 103 -7.03 11.48 8.33
N LEU A 104 -6.45 12.18 7.36
CA LEU A 104 -6.63 11.93 5.94
C LEU A 104 -5.42 11.18 5.38
N ASN A 105 -5.68 10.09 4.67
CA ASN A 105 -4.68 9.39 3.87
C ASN A 105 -4.85 9.77 2.40
N GLU A 106 -3.91 10.52 1.84
CA GLU A 106 -3.94 11.17 0.53
C GLU A 106 -5.05 12.24 0.38
N GLY A 107 -5.09 12.88 -0.80
CA GLY A 107 -6.04 13.93 -1.11
C GLY A 107 -7.49 13.46 -1.27
N HIS A 108 -7.72 12.18 -1.47
CA HIS A 108 -9.02 11.62 -1.84
C HIS A 108 -10.20 11.98 -0.91
N ALA A 109 -9.93 12.14 0.39
CA ALA A 109 -10.94 12.49 1.38
C ALA A 109 -10.91 13.98 1.78
N ALA A 110 -10.11 14.81 1.09
CA ALA A 110 -9.87 16.19 1.53
C ALA A 110 -11.15 17.05 1.56
N PHE A 111 -12.16 16.75 0.77
CA PHE A 111 -13.45 17.46 0.84
C PHE A 111 -14.18 17.30 2.19
N ALA A 112 -13.82 16.31 3.02
CA ALA A 112 -14.29 16.25 4.40
C ALA A 112 -13.89 17.50 5.22
N LEU A 113 -12.78 18.15 4.87
CA LEU A 113 -12.35 19.38 5.53
C LEU A 113 -13.23 20.57 5.15
N LEU A 114 -13.75 20.60 3.91
CA LEU A 114 -14.72 21.63 3.50
C LEU A 114 -15.99 21.51 4.33
N GLU A 115 -16.51 20.29 4.52
CA GLU A 115 -17.73 20.06 5.28
C GLU A 115 -17.54 20.45 6.75
N ARG A 116 -16.43 20.07 7.37
CA ARG A 116 -16.09 20.50 8.73
C ARG A 116 -15.96 22.03 8.87
N MET A 117 -15.44 22.73 7.85
CA MET A 117 -15.42 24.19 7.82
C MET A 117 -16.82 24.78 7.67
N ARG A 118 -17.63 24.20 6.78
CA ARG A 118 -19.02 24.63 6.55
C ARG A 118 -19.86 24.56 7.82
N ASP A 119 -19.77 23.48 8.56
CA ASP A 119 -20.49 23.30 9.82
C ASP A 119 -20.14 24.40 10.83
N LEU A 120 -18.86 24.76 10.93
CA LEU A 120 -18.40 25.84 11.80
C LEU A 120 -18.90 27.23 11.31
N VAL A 121 -18.88 27.47 10.02
CA VAL A 121 -19.34 28.75 9.43
C VAL A 121 -20.85 28.88 9.57
N VAL A 122 -21.60 27.83 9.28
CA VAL A 122 -23.09 27.81 9.50
C VAL A 122 -23.40 27.97 10.99
N GLY A 123 -22.54 27.46 11.88
CA GLY A 123 -22.59 27.66 13.33
C GLY A 123 -22.23 29.08 13.79
N GLY A 124 -21.88 29.99 12.86
CA GLY A 124 -21.66 31.43 13.14
C GLY A 124 -20.21 31.88 13.17
N LEU A 125 -19.23 30.99 12.88
CA LEU A 125 -17.82 31.41 12.80
C LEU A 125 -17.51 32.08 11.46
N GLN A 126 -16.53 32.99 11.48
CA GLN A 126 -15.94 33.49 10.25
C GLN A 126 -15.09 32.40 9.58
N TYR A 127 -15.05 32.39 8.25
CA TYR A 127 -14.31 31.37 7.47
C TYR A 127 -12.85 31.21 7.94
N ALA A 128 -12.14 32.30 8.17
CA ALA A 128 -10.73 32.25 8.59
C ALA A 128 -10.55 31.51 9.94
N GLU A 129 -11.47 31.71 10.87
CA GLU A 129 -11.47 31.00 12.15
C GLU A 129 -11.85 29.53 11.99
N ALA A 130 -12.88 29.25 11.18
CA ALA A 130 -13.29 27.88 10.87
C ALA A 130 -12.16 27.09 10.20
N PHE A 131 -11.46 27.71 9.23
CA PHE A 131 -10.29 27.13 8.57
C PHE A 131 -9.19 26.78 9.57
N GLU A 132 -8.83 27.72 10.45
CA GLU A 132 -7.77 27.48 11.43
C GLU A 132 -8.13 26.39 12.45
N ARG A 133 -9.39 26.32 12.92
CA ARG A 133 -9.87 25.25 13.80
C ARG A 133 -9.80 23.88 13.12
N VAL A 134 -10.25 23.78 11.88
CA VAL A 134 -10.15 22.53 11.12
C VAL A 134 -8.69 22.16 10.90
N ARG A 135 -7.85 23.12 10.55
CA ARG A 135 -6.41 22.91 10.33
C ARG A 135 -5.72 22.33 11.58
N GLN A 136 -5.94 22.90 12.75
CA GLN A 136 -5.32 22.48 14.01
C GLN A 136 -5.76 21.09 14.47
N THR A 137 -6.86 20.57 13.96
CA THR A 137 -7.41 19.26 14.32
C THR A 137 -7.32 18.23 13.20
N THR A 138 -6.49 18.50 12.18
CA THR A 138 -6.35 17.63 11.01
C THR A 138 -4.91 17.15 10.84
N VAL A 139 -4.76 15.85 10.61
CA VAL A 139 -3.53 15.17 10.21
C VAL A 139 -3.67 14.73 8.75
N PHE A 140 -2.65 14.96 7.93
CA PHE A 140 -2.59 14.53 6.54
C PHE A 140 -1.35 13.69 6.28
N THR A 141 -1.54 12.50 5.70
CA THR A 141 -0.45 11.61 5.30
C THR A 141 -0.43 11.45 3.79
N THR A 142 0.71 11.75 3.15
CA THR A 142 0.93 11.43 1.74
C THR A 142 1.69 10.12 1.59
N HIS A 143 1.24 9.28 0.65
CA HIS A 143 1.73 7.92 0.43
C HIS A 143 2.45 7.73 -0.91
N THR A 144 2.47 8.72 -1.79
CA THR A 144 3.06 8.57 -3.11
C THR A 144 3.82 9.80 -3.57
N PRO A 145 5.02 9.63 -4.14
CA PRO A 145 5.79 10.71 -4.77
C PRO A 145 5.48 10.85 -6.27
N VAL A 146 4.58 10.04 -6.83
CA VAL A 146 4.31 10.04 -8.27
C VAL A 146 3.12 10.94 -8.62
N PRO A 147 3.17 11.71 -9.72
CA PRO A 147 2.10 12.64 -10.10
C PRO A 147 0.70 12.00 -10.20
N ALA A 148 0.62 10.75 -10.65
CA ALA A 148 -0.64 10.00 -10.77
C ALA A 148 -1.34 9.71 -9.41
N GLY A 149 -0.69 9.97 -8.29
CA GLY A 149 -1.27 9.85 -6.95
C GLY A 149 -1.87 11.14 -6.42
N HIS A 150 -1.80 12.24 -7.18
CA HIS A 150 -2.30 13.56 -6.80
C HIS A 150 -3.40 13.98 -7.75
N ASP A 151 -4.66 13.85 -7.33
CA ASP A 151 -5.81 14.22 -8.14
C ASP A 151 -5.85 15.74 -8.34
N VAL A 152 -5.99 16.16 -9.60
CA VAL A 152 -6.10 17.57 -10.02
C VAL A 152 -7.33 17.71 -10.89
N PHE A 153 -8.33 18.44 -10.41
CA PHE A 153 -9.59 18.62 -11.12
C PHE A 153 -9.62 19.95 -11.88
N PRO A 154 -9.99 19.94 -13.17
CA PRO A 154 -10.16 21.18 -13.93
C PRO A 154 -11.13 22.13 -13.24
N PHE A 155 -10.85 23.44 -13.29
CA PHE A 155 -11.66 24.44 -12.62
C PHE A 155 -13.13 24.39 -13.03
N HIS A 156 -13.44 24.12 -14.30
CA HIS A 156 -14.82 24.02 -14.77
C HIS A 156 -15.61 22.88 -14.10
N LEU A 157 -14.94 21.75 -13.74
CA LEU A 157 -15.59 20.70 -12.97
C LEU A 157 -15.81 21.13 -11.52
N MET A 158 -14.85 21.82 -10.91
CA MET A 158 -15.03 22.38 -9.57
C MET A 158 -16.18 23.39 -9.55
N GLU A 159 -16.28 24.26 -10.55
CA GLU A 159 -17.40 25.20 -10.68
C GLU A 159 -18.74 24.49 -10.86
N LYS A 160 -18.79 23.45 -11.70
CA LYS A 160 -19.99 22.65 -11.93
C LYS A 160 -20.59 22.12 -10.63
N TYR A 161 -19.75 21.59 -9.74
CA TYR A 161 -20.21 20.94 -8.51
C TYR A 161 -20.27 21.88 -7.30
N PHE A 162 -19.39 22.88 -7.19
CA PHE A 162 -19.24 23.68 -5.96
C PHE A 162 -19.76 25.10 -6.06
N HIS A 163 -20.32 25.54 -7.20
CA HIS A 163 -20.79 26.92 -7.36
C HIS A 163 -21.89 27.33 -6.34
N SER A 164 -22.73 26.40 -5.92
CA SER A 164 -23.74 26.63 -4.88
C SER A 164 -23.22 26.37 -3.45
N TYR A 165 -22.02 25.79 -3.33
CA TYR A 165 -21.46 25.38 -2.05
C TYR A 165 -20.52 26.43 -1.43
N TRP A 166 -19.63 27.05 -2.20
CA TRP A 166 -18.66 28.00 -1.65
C TRP A 166 -19.28 29.22 -0.95
N PRO A 167 -20.51 29.71 -1.30
CA PRO A 167 -21.13 30.75 -0.50
C PRO A 167 -21.45 30.33 0.93
N SER A 168 -21.75 29.05 1.16
CA SER A 168 -22.00 28.52 2.51
C SER A 168 -20.74 28.48 3.39
N LEU A 169 -19.58 28.58 2.77
CA LEU A 169 -18.28 28.78 3.44
C LEU A 169 -17.95 30.27 3.66
N GLY A 170 -18.75 31.18 3.14
CA GLY A 170 -18.44 32.62 3.12
C GLY A 170 -17.35 32.98 2.10
N LEU A 171 -17.16 32.16 1.07
CA LEU A 171 -16.16 32.36 0.02
C LEU A 171 -16.81 32.73 -1.31
N ASP A 172 -16.09 33.49 -2.12
CA ASP A 172 -16.36 33.64 -3.54
C ASP A 172 -15.67 32.52 -4.34
N ARG A 173 -15.91 32.48 -5.65
CA ARG A 173 -15.32 31.53 -6.57
C ARG A 173 -13.79 31.49 -6.47
N ASP A 174 -13.16 32.65 -6.50
CA ASP A 174 -11.69 32.73 -6.54
C ASP A 174 -11.07 32.38 -5.18
N GLY A 175 -11.72 32.72 -4.08
CA GLY A 175 -11.36 32.31 -2.73
C GLY A 175 -11.40 30.79 -2.58
N PHE A 176 -12.45 30.15 -3.10
CA PHE A 176 -12.59 28.70 -3.09
C PHE A 176 -11.51 28.01 -3.95
N LEU A 177 -11.35 28.43 -5.21
CA LEU A 177 -10.39 27.80 -6.11
C LEU A 177 -8.93 27.96 -5.64
N ARG A 178 -8.59 29.04 -4.94
CA ARG A 178 -7.27 29.25 -4.32
C ARG A 178 -6.90 28.19 -3.28
N LEU A 179 -7.86 27.50 -2.68
CA LEU A 179 -7.56 26.44 -1.72
C LEU A 179 -6.73 25.32 -2.35
N GLY A 180 -7.07 24.90 -3.56
CA GLY A 180 -6.36 23.85 -4.30
C GLY A 180 -5.34 24.37 -5.32
N LEU A 181 -5.06 25.66 -5.36
CA LEU A 181 -4.15 26.24 -6.36
C LEU A 181 -2.70 25.89 -6.04
N ASN A 182 -2.04 25.18 -6.99
CA ASN A 182 -0.60 24.93 -6.94
C ASN A 182 0.14 26.13 -7.54
N PRO A 183 1.00 26.85 -6.77
CA PRO A 183 1.74 28.00 -7.28
C PRO A 183 2.64 27.70 -8.49
N GLN A 184 3.16 26.48 -8.59
CA GLN A 184 4.03 26.06 -9.70
C GLN A 184 3.23 25.72 -10.98
N GLN A 185 1.96 25.40 -10.85
CA GLN A 185 1.08 24.98 -11.96
C GLN A 185 -0.30 25.61 -11.84
N PRO A 186 -0.41 26.95 -11.87
CA PRO A 186 -1.65 27.66 -11.53
C PRO A 186 -2.79 27.40 -12.52
N GLN A 187 -2.50 26.90 -13.72
CA GLN A 187 -3.51 26.59 -14.75
C GLN A 187 -3.93 25.10 -14.75
N ALA A 188 -3.29 24.25 -13.94
CA ALA A 188 -3.57 22.83 -13.97
C ALA A 188 -4.96 22.46 -13.41
N GLY A 189 -5.47 23.25 -12.47
CA GLY A 189 -6.75 23.01 -11.81
C GLY A 189 -6.67 23.03 -10.28
N PHE A 190 -7.69 22.51 -9.64
CA PHE A 190 -7.78 22.34 -8.19
C PHE A 190 -7.06 21.05 -7.79
N ASN A 191 -5.94 21.19 -7.11
CA ASN A 191 -5.11 20.06 -6.65
C ASN A 191 -5.53 19.65 -5.24
N MET A 192 -6.01 18.41 -5.08
CA MET A 192 -6.52 17.88 -3.83
C MET A 192 -5.45 17.76 -2.75
N THR A 193 -4.21 17.40 -3.13
CA THR A 193 -3.08 17.32 -2.20
C THR A 193 -2.67 18.71 -1.70
N VAL A 194 -2.65 19.71 -2.58
CA VAL A 194 -2.39 21.10 -2.19
C VAL A 194 -3.42 21.59 -1.18
N PHE A 195 -4.69 21.31 -1.43
CA PHE A 195 -5.76 21.65 -0.51
C PHE A 195 -5.58 20.94 0.84
N ALA A 196 -5.35 19.64 0.84
CA ALA A 196 -5.13 18.86 2.06
C ALA A 196 -3.90 19.38 2.86
N LEU A 197 -2.79 19.69 2.17
CA LEU A 197 -1.60 20.23 2.81
C LEU A 197 -1.83 21.62 3.46
N LYS A 198 -2.59 22.49 2.80
CA LYS A 198 -2.94 23.81 3.35
C LYS A 198 -3.89 23.71 4.54
N ALA A 199 -4.89 22.82 4.46
CA ALA A 199 -5.96 22.69 5.44
C ALA A 199 -5.66 21.72 6.59
N SER A 200 -4.42 21.17 6.67
CA SER A 200 -3.98 20.31 7.76
C SER A 200 -2.88 20.97 8.58
N GLY A 201 -2.97 20.90 9.90
CA GLY A 201 -1.95 21.37 10.82
C GLY A 201 -0.75 20.45 10.88
N TYR A 202 -1.02 19.15 10.86
CA TYR A 202 -0.02 18.09 10.95
C TYR A 202 0.08 17.34 9.63
N LYS A 203 1.30 17.14 9.14
CA LYS A 203 1.55 16.54 7.82
C LYS A 203 2.71 15.59 7.90
N ASN A 204 2.59 14.41 7.27
CA ASN A 204 3.69 13.48 7.21
C ASN A 204 3.76 12.69 5.90
N ALA A 205 4.98 12.18 5.65
CA ALA A 205 5.29 11.18 4.64
C ALA A 205 5.59 9.83 5.30
N VAL A 206 5.64 8.75 4.52
CA VAL A 206 5.56 7.36 4.99
C VAL A 206 6.91 6.62 5.02
N SER A 207 8.00 7.32 4.86
CA SER A 207 9.39 6.90 5.14
C SER A 207 10.29 8.12 5.25
N LEU A 208 11.49 7.96 5.80
CA LEU A 208 12.45 9.08 5.90
C LEU A 208 12.82 9.61 4.51
N LYS A 209 13.07 8.71 3.55
CA LYS A 209 13.38 9.13 2.18
C LYS A 209 12.21 9.83 1.49
N HIS A 210 11.00 9.31 1.68
CA HIS A 210 9.80 9.94 1.14
C HIS A 210 9.55 11.32 1.75
N THR A 211 9.94 11.54 2.99
CA THR A 211 9.87 12.87 3.63
C THR A 211 10.72 13.89 2.91
N GLU A 212 11.97 13.57 2.60
CA GLU A 212 12.85 14.44 1.81
C GLU A 212 12.24 14.74 0.43
N VAL A 213 11.79 13.70 -0.27
CA VAL A 213 11.19 13.84 -1.61
C VAL A 213 9.91 14.68 -1.56
N THR A 214 9.05 14.46 -0.57
CA THR A 214 7.79 15.19 -0.41
C THR A 214 8.02 16.65 -0.08
N ARG A 215 8.98 16.95 0.80
CA ARG A 215 9.39 18.34 1.11
C ARG A 215 9.82 19.08 -0.14
N ARG A 216 10.64 18.47 -0.98
CA ARG A 216 11.08 19.03 -2.26
C ARG A 216 9.94 19.28 -3.22
N ILE A 217 9.02 18.31 -3.38
CA ILE A 217 7.86 18.41 -4.28
C ILE A 217 6.96 19.59 -3.90
N TRP A 218 6.73 19.79 -2.60
CA TRP A 218 5.76 20.75 -2.09
C TRP A 218 6.35 22.03 -1.49
N GLN A 219 7.68 22.25 -1.63
CA GLN A 219 8.38 23.42 -1.08
C GLN A 219 7.73 24.75 -1.52
N SER A 220 7.22 24.83 -2.75
CA SER A 220 6.57 26.02 -3.28
C SER A 220 5.33 26.49 -2.49
N LEU A 221 4.76 25.64 -1.65
CA LEU A 221 3.68 26.01 -0.73
C LEU A 221 4.20 26.78 0.50
N TRP A 222 5.51 26.72 0.76
CA TRP A 222 6.22 27.43 1.85
C TRP A 222 7.44 28.15 1.29
N PRO A 223 7.24 29.27 0.54
CA PRO A 223 8.30 29.94 -0.20
C PRO A 223 9.41 30.49 0.70
N ASP A 224 9.10 30.79 1.95
CA ASP A 224 10.05 31.35 2.92
C ASP A 224 10.82 30.25 3.69
N ALA A 225 10.50 28.97 3.49
CA ALA A 225 11.15 27.82 4.14
C ALA A 225 12.17 27.17 3.20
N SER A 226 13.33 26.78 3.73
CA SER A 226 14.22 25.84 3.05
C SER A 226 13.60 24.44 2.97
N GLU A 227 14.10 23.56 2.10
CA GLU A 227 13.54 22.21 1.89
C GLU A 227 13.42 21.42 3.21
N ASP A 228 14.42 21.51 4.07
CA ASP A 228 14.46 20.84 5.38
C ASP A 228 13.50 21.42 6.42
N GLN A 229 13.07 22.68 6.24
CA GLN A 229 12.14 23.39 7.12
C GLN A 229 10.67 23.26 6.67
N VAL A 230 10.39 22.68 5.50
CA VAL A 230 9.02 22.40 5.08
C VAL A 230 8.33 21.52 6.14
N PRO A 231 7.15 21.92 6.69
CA PRO A 231 6.55 21.27 7.85
C PRO A 231 5.87 19.94 7.50
N ILE A 232 6.65 19.01 6.98
CA ILE A 232 6.26 17.63 6.70
C ILE A 232 7.23 16.72 7.45
N GLU A 233 6.69 15.89 8.34
CA GLU A 233 7.47 14.96 9.16
C GLU A 233 7.49 13.56 8.54
N GLY A 234 8.40 12.71 9.04
CA GLY A 234 8.44 11.30 8.67
C GLY A 234 7.78 10.44 9.75
N VAL A 235 6.86 9.58 9.33
CA VAL A 235 6.41 8.41 10.11
C VAL A 235 6.45 7.22 9.17
N THR A 236 7.47 6.39 9.31
CA THR A 236 7.64 5.23 8.44
C THR A 236 6.51 4.25 8.63
N ASN A 237 5.96 3.76 7.51
CA ASN A 237 4.89 2.77 7.55
C ASN A 237 5.26 1.55 8.38
N GLY A 238 4.26 0.92 8.93
CA GLY A 238 4.32 -0.37 9.57
C GLY A 238 3.20 -1.29 9.09
N VAL A 239 3.32 -2.58 9.36
CA VAL A 239 2.34 -3.60 8.99
C VAL A 239 1.73 -4.24 10.23
N HIS A 240 0.48 -4.72 10.10
CA HIS A 240 -0.22 -5.40 11.19
C HIS A 240 0.28 -6.84 11.31
N LEU A 241 1.04 -7.12 12.35
CA LEU A 241 1.75 -8.40 12.51
C LEU A 241 0.79 -9.60 12.50
N ALA A 242 -0.29 -9.54 13.26
CA ALA A 242 -1.25 -10.65 13.34
C ALA A 242 -1.94 -10.99 12.00
N THR A 243 -2.03 -10.04 11.07
CA THR A 243 -2.57 -10.32 9.72
C THR A 243 -1.53 -10.98 8.82
N TRP A 244 -0.25 -10.61 8.97
CA TRP A 244 0.78 -10.96 8.00
C TRP A 244 1.73 -12.05 8.46
N ILE A 245 1.73 -12.43 9.75
CA ILE A 245 2.50 -13.59 10.24
C ILE A 245 1.67 -14.86 9.98
N GLU A 246 2.33 -15.85 9.40
CA GLU A 246 1.69 -17.15 9.14
C GLU A 246 1.46 -17.92 10.45
N PRO A 247 0.33 -18.62 10.63
CA PRO A 247 0.00 -19.30 11.88
C PRO A 247 1.07 -20.27 12.41
N LYS A 248 1.82 -20.96 11.54
CA LYS A 248 2.94 -21.83 12.01
C LYS A 248 4.13 -21.01 12.51
N MET A 249 4.40 -19.84 11.91
CA MET A 249 5.41 -18.91 12.43
C MET A 249 4.94 -18.32 13.76
N GLU A 250 3.65 -18.02 13.90
CA GLU A 250 3.07 -17.56 15.16
C GLU A 250 3.25 -18.59 16.28
N ILE A 251 3.08 -19.90 15.99
CA ILE A 251 3.36 -20.97 16.95
C ILE A 251 4.82 -20.95 17.42
N LEU A 252 5.78 -20.76 16.51
CA LEU A 252 7.18 -20.61 16.90
C LEU A 252 7.40 -19.39 17.80
N PHE A 253 6.79 -18.26 17.45
CA PHE A 253 6.92 -17.04 18.24
C PHE A 253 6.30 -17.20 19.63
N ASN A 254 5.12 -17.80 19.74
CA ASN A 254 4.48 -18.12 21.02
C ASN A 254 5.35 -19.04 21.88
N THR A 255 6.06 -19.97 21.26
CA THR A 255 6.92 -20.94 21.97
C THR A 255 8.22 -20.31 22.47
N TYR A 256 8.88 -19.48 21.66
CA TYR A 256 10.24 -19.04 21.93
C TYR A 256 10.37 -17.58 22.37
N LEU A 257 9.42 -16.70 21.99
CA LEU A 257 9.41 -15.30 22.40
C LEU A 257 8.56 -15.06 23.66
N GLY A 258 7.72 -16.03 23.99
CA GLY A 258 6.81 -15.94 25.15
C GLY A 258 5.40 -15.45 24.77
N PRO A 259 4.41 -15.58 25.68
CA PRO A 259 2.99 -15.40 25.36
C PRO A 259 2.59 -13.95 25.07
N ASN A 260 3.40 -12.97 25.46
CA ASN A 260 3.08 -11.55 25.34
C ASN A 260 3.72 -10.88 24.11
N TRP A 261 4.48 -11.60 23.30
CA TRP A 261 5.25 -11.02 22.18
C TRP A 261 4.39 -10.14 21.26
N LEU A 262 3.13 -10.52 21.01
CA LEU A 262 2.23 -9.75 20.14
C LEU A 262 1.77 -8.44 20.79
N VAL A 263 1.63 -8.41 22.10
CA VAL A 263 1.29 -7.19 22.87
C VAL A 263 2.50 -6.25 22.97
N GLU A 264 3.70 -6.81 23.00
CA GLU A 264 4.98 -6.10 23.14
C GLU A 264 5.74 -6.03 21.82
N GLN A 265 5.04 -6.21 20.69
CA GLN A 265 5.62 -6.37 19.35
C GLN A 265 6.51 -5.23 18.87
N ASP A 266 6.40 -4.06 19.46
CA ASP A 266 7.22 -2.88 19.18
C ASP A 266 8.42 -2.73 20.15
N ASP A 267 8.61 -3.66 21.08
CA ASP A 267 9.80 -3.73 21.93
C ASP A 267 10.90 -4.56 21.24
N PRO A 268 12.09 -3.98 20.95
CA PRO A 268 13.18 -4.72 20.32
C PRO A 268 13.67 -5.91 21.14
N HIS A 269 13.59 -5.87 22.47
CA HIS A 269 14.05 -6.95 23.35
C HIS A 269 13.28 -8.26 23.17
N VAL A 270 12.01 -8.18 22.82
CA VAL A 270 11.18 -9.37 22.52
C VAL A 270 11.77 -10.14 21.34
N TRP A 271 12.27 -9.44 20.35
CA TRP A 271 12.77 -10.03 19.11
C TRP A 271 14.22 -10.55 19.20
N GLU A 272 14.94 -10.23 20.27
CA GLU A 272 16.24 -10.88 20.57
C GLU A 272 16.07 -12.39 20.80
N PHE A 273 14.91 -12.83 21.26
CA PHE A 273 14.60 -14.23 21.52
C PHE A 273 14.41 -15.06 20.24
N ILE A 274 14.36 -14.47 19.06
CA ILE A 274 14.36 -15.19 17.77
C ILE A 274 15.55 -16.15 17.66
N ASP A 275 16.68 -15.81 18.22
CA ASP A 275 17.88 -16.66 18.20
C ASP A 275 17.69 -17.98 18.98
N ARG A 276 16.69 -18.07 19.87
CA ARG A 276 16.35 -19.31 20.61
C ARG A 276 15.60 -20.33 19.75
N ILE A 277 15.01 -19.93 18.63
CA ILE A 277 14.35 -20.87 17.72
C ILE A 277 15.42 -21.78 17.11
N PRO A 278 15.33 -23.13 17.25
CA PRO A 278 16.25 -24.03 16.57
C PRO A 278 16.23 -23.81 15.06
N ASP A 279 17.41 -23.85 14.42
CA ASP A 279 17.54 -23.62 12.99
C ASP A 279 16.72 -24.62 12.17
N GLU A 280 16.67 -25.86 12.61
CA GLU A 280 15.90 -26.95 11.98
C GLU A 280 14.39 -26.68 12.02
N GLU A 281 13.89 -26.13 13.13
CA GLU A 281 12.45 -25.85 13.28
C GLU A 281 12.03 -24.67 12.38
N LEU A 282 12.82 -23.60 12.36
CA LEU A 282 12.57 -22.46 11.50
C LEU A 282 12.63 -22.86 10.02
N TRP A 283 13.68 -23.60 9.62
CA TRP A 283 13.85 -24.07 8.26
C TRP A 283 12.73 -25.03 7.81
N LYS A 284 12.36 -25.98 8.64
CA LYS A 284 11.26 -26.91 8.37
C LYS A 284 9.92 -26.19 8.23
N THR A 285 9.67 -25.20 9.08
CA THR A 285 8.47 -24.38 9.01
C THR A 285 8.45 -23.62 7.69
N HIS A 286 9.53 -22.95 7.32
CA HIS A 286 9.63 -22.22 6.07
C HIS A 286 9.49 -23.13 4.83
N TYR A 287 10.09 -24.31 4.85
CA TYR A 287 9.93 -25.30 3.78
C TYR A 287 8.45 -25.70 3.60
N TRP A 288 7.74 -25.89 4.68
CA TRP A 288 6.30 -26.17 4.64
C TRP A 288 5.50 -24.99 4.04
N LEU A 289 5.86 -23.74 4.37
CA LEU A 289 5.23 -22.55 3.82
C LEU A 289 5.45 -22.44 2.31
N ARG A 290 6.62 -22.81 1.82
CA ARG A 290 6.93 -22.87 0.41
C ARG A 290 6.11 -23.93 -0.32
N ILE A 291 5.95 -25.13 0.28
CA ILE A 291 5.04 -26.15 -0.25
C ILE A 291 3.63 -25.57 -0.36
N LYS A 292 3.13 -24.93 0.70
CA LYS A 292 1.79 -24.33 0.74
C LYS A 292 1.59 -23.28 -0.35
N LEU A 293 2.58 -22.43 -0.61
CA LEU A 293 2.57 -21.46 -1.71
C LEU A 293 2.46 -22.15 -3.06
N ILE A 294 3.33 -23.13 -3.32
CA ILE A 294 3.38 -23.81 -4.62
C ILE A 294 2.11 -24.65 -4.85
N ASP A 295 1.58 -25.29 -3.83
CA ASP A 295 0.33 -26.04 -3.93
C ASP A 295 -0.87 -25.11 -4.20
N ALA A 296 -0.91 -23.92 -3.60
CA ALA A 296 -1.93 -22.92 -3.91
C ALA A 296 -1.86 -22.46 -5.38
N ILE A 297 -0.65 -22.27 -5.91
CA ILE A 297 -0.42 -21.93 -7.32
C ILE A 297 -0.90 -23.05 -8.24
N ARG A 298 -0.49 -24.29 -7.96
CA ARG A 298 -0.86 -25.48 -8.76
C ARG A 298 -2.37 -25.72 -8.75
N GLU A 299 -3.00 -25.59 -7.59
CA GLU A 299 -4.46 -25.75 -7.45
C GLU A 299 -5.22 -24.72 -8.29
N ARG A 300 -4.75 -23.46 -8.30
CA ARG A 300 -5.37 -22.44 -9.15
C ARG A 300 -5.16 -22.71 -10.64
N ALA A 301 -3.96 -23.10 -11.04
CA ALA A 301 -3.69 -23.48 -12.42
C ALA A 301 -4.58 -24.65 -12.87
N ARG A 302 -4.82 -25.63 -11.99
CA ARG A 302 -5.71 -26.76 -12.22
C ARG A 302 -7.18 -26.31 -12.37
N LYS A 303 -7.66 -25.43 -11.50
CA LYS A 303 -9.03 -24.89 -11.59
C LYS A 303 -9.25 -24.13 -12.89
N ARG A 304 -8.31 -23.28 -13.27
CA ARG A 304 -8.36 -22.55 -14.55
C ARG A 304 -8.32 -23.48 -15.75
N TRP A 305 -7.48 -24.50 -15.72
CA TRP A 305 -7.45 -25.51 -16.79
C TRP A 305 -8.81 -26.20 -16.97
N ALA A 306 -9.46 -26.55 -15.88
CA ALA A 306 -10.77 -27.23 -15.91
C ALA A 306 -11.88 -26.34 -16.54
N VAL A 307 -11.81 -25.01 -16.32
CA VAL A 307 -12.80 -24.05 -16.81
C VAL A 307 -12.45 -23.52 -18.21
N GLU A 308 -11.20 -23.08 -18.40
CA GLU A 308 -10.75 -22.35 -19.59
C GLU A 308 -10.12 -23.27 -20.65
N ARG A 309 -9.88 -24.55 -20.31
CA ARG A 309 -9.18 -25.54 -21.17
C ARG A 309 -7.83 -25.03 -21.68
N LEU A 310 -7.04 -24.46 -20.79
CA LEU A 310 -5.72 -23.87 -21.09
C LEU A 310 -4.79 -24.88 -21.75
N GLY A 311 -4.02 -24.43 -22.75
CA GLY A 311 -2.95 -25.24 -23.36
C GLY A 311 -1.76 -25.47 -22.42
N PRO A 312 -0.87 -26.45 -22.73
CA PRO A 312 0.29 -26.80 -21.88
C PRO A 312 1.19 -25.61 -21.53
N VAL A 313 1.40 -24.70 -22.47
CA VAL A 313 2.25 -23.50 -22.28
C VAL A 313 1.65 -22.57 -21.21
N ASN A 314 0.33 -22.37 -21.23
CA ASN A 314 -0.35 -21.53 -20.23
C ASN A 314 -0.35 -22.20 -18.84
N LEU A 315 -0.44 -23.53 -18.79
CA LEU A 315 -0.30 -24.28 -17.53
C LEU A 315 1.11 -24.12 -16.95
N GLN A 316 2.14 -24.22 -17.81
CA GLN A 316 3.51 -23.96 -17.42
C GLN A 316 3.68 -22.54 -16.86
N ALA A 317 3.21 -21.51 -17.58
CA ALA A 317 3.22 -20.14 -17.13
C ALA A 317 2.45 -19.93 -15.81
N GLY A 318 1.41 -20.73 -15.57
CA GLY A 318 0.66 -20.77 -14.32
C GLY A 318 1.39 -21.46 -13.17
N GLY A 319 2.65 -21.90 -13.34
CA GLY A 319 3.51 -22.41 -12.26
C GLY A 319 3.35 -23.88 -11.93
N THR A 320 2.79 -24.70 -12.84
CA THR A 320 2.65 -26.16 -12.60
C THR A 320 3.98 -26.89 -12.46
N MET A 321 5.06 -26.32 -13.01
CA MET A 321 6.41 -26.90 -12.99
C MET A 321 7.27 -26.42 -11.81
N LEU A 322 6.77 -25.53 -10.96
CA LEU A 322 7.50 -25.06 -9.78
C LEU A 322 7.80 -26.22 -8.82
N ASP A 323 8.95 -26.16 -8.16
CA ASP A 323 9.45 -27.19 -7.25
C ASP A 323 9.75 -26.59 -5.87
N PRO A 324 9.17 -27.10 -4.77
CA PRO A 324 9.41 -26.56 -3.44
C PRO A 324 10.84 -26.76 -2.91
N SER A 325 11.68 -27.53 -3.57
CA SER A 325 13.11 -27.71 -3.20
C SER A 325 14.02 -26.62 -3.78
N ILE A 326 13.51 -25.78 -4.70
CA ILE A 326 14.28 -24.80 -5.45
C ILE A 326 14.14 -23.41 -4.83
N LEU A 327 15.27 -22.68 -4.78
CA LEU A 327 15.30 -21.27 -4.36
C LEU A 327 14.25 -20.43 -5.12
N THR A 328 13.30 -19.86 -4.40
CA THR A 328 12.14 -19.18 -4.95
C THR A 328 12.20 -17.67 -4.70
N LEU A 329 12.34 -16.89 -5.77
CA LEU A 329 12.22 -15.46 -5.72
C LEU A 329 10.74 -15.05 -5.90
N GLY A 330 10.21 -14.23 -4.98
CA GLY A 330 8.87 -13.66 -5.08
C GLY A 330 8.91 -12.21 -5.53
N PHE A 331 8.13 -11.85 -6.54
CA PHE A 331 7.87 -10.49 -6.97
C PHE A 331 6.36 -10.27 -7.07
N ALA A 332 5.76 -9.59 -6.10
CA ALA A 332 4.32 -9.42 -6.07
C ALA A 332 3.91 -7.99 -5.72
N ARG A 333 3.34 -7.29 -6.70
CA ARG A 333 2.93 -5.88 -6.57
C ARG A 333 2.12 -5.39 -7.76
N ARG A 334 1.45 -4.24 -7.60
CA ARG A 334 0.86 -3.56 -8.74
C ARG A 334 1.94 -3.27 -9.81
N PHE A 335 1.67 -3.63 -11.05
CA PHE A 335 2.54 -3.28 -12.17
C PHE A 335 2.44 -1.78 -12.45
N ALA A 336 3.58 -1.11 -12.51
CA ALA A 336 3.79 0.28 -12.91
C ALA A 336 5.21 0.38 -13.47
N THR A 337 5.46 1.35 -14.35
CA THR A 337 6.76 1.48 -15.02
C THR A 337 7.93 1.60 -14.04
N TYR A 338 7.79 2.41 -12.99
CA TYR A 338 8.85 2.60 -12.00
C TYR A 338 9.12 1.37 -11.13
N LYS A 339 8.20 0.39 -11.09
CA LYS A 339 8.35 -0.87 -10.37
C LYS A 339 9.28 -1.85 -11.09
N ARG A 340 9.49 -1.67 -12.39
CA ARG A 340 10.45 -2.37 -13.25
C ARG A 340 10.39 -3.91 -13.11
N ALA A 341 9.17 -4.48 -13.13
CA ALA A 341 8.98 -5.93 -12.99
C ALA A 341 9.76 -6.76 -14.02
N ASP A 342 10.08 -6.18 -15.15
CA ASP A 342 10.82 -6.78 -16.26
C ASP A 342 12.35 -6.56 -16.20
N LEU A 343 12.88 -5.89 -15.18
CA LEU A 343 14.31 -5.60 -15.06
C LEU A 343 15.17 -6.87 -15.00
N ILE A 344 14.68 -7.94 -14.38
CA ILE A 344 15.39 -9.22 -14.30
C ILE A 344 15.51 -9.91 -15.67
N PHE A 345 14.80 -9.47 -16.69
CA PHE A 345 14.93 -9.96 -18.08
C PHE A 345 15.92 -9.15 -18.91
N TYR A 346 16.66 -8.22 -18.30
CA TYR A 346 17.64 -7.39 -19.02
C TYR A 346 18.72 -8.22 -19.71
N ASP A 347 19.22 -9.25 -19.04
CA ASP A 347 20.13 -10.28 -19.59
C ASP A 347 19.46 -11.64 -19.54
N THR A 348 18.72 -11.98 -20.58
CA THR A 348 17.95 -13.24 -20.68
C THR A 348 18.83 -14.46 -20.74
N GLU A 349 20.03 -14.38 -21.32
CA GLU A 349 20.95 -15.53 -21.40
C GLU A 349 21.57 -15.84 -20.03
N ARG A 350 21.88 -14.81 -19.26
CA ARG A 350 22.37 -14.96 -17.90
C ARG A 350 21.28 -15.53 -16.99
N LEU A 351 20.05 -15.00 -17.10
CA LEU A 351 18.90 -15.52 -16.37
C LEU A 351 18.63 -16.99 -16.70
N LYS A 352 18.65 -17.36 -17.98
CA LYS A 352 18.44 -18.74 -18.44
C LYS A 352 19.44 -19.72 -17.81
N LYS A 353 20.69 -19.32 -17.65
CA LYS A 353 21.70 -20.13 -16.97
C LYS A 353 21.35 -20.36 -15.50
N LEU A 354 20.90 -19.32 -14.79
CA LEU A 354 20.51 -19.44 -13.37
C LEU A 354 19.27 -20.29 -13.18
N LEU A 355 18.26 -20.10 -14.02
CA LEU A 355 17.02 -20.89 -13.97
C LEU A 355 17.25 -22.37 -14.26
N ASN A 356 18.13 -22.70 -15.20
CA ASN A 356 18.38 -24.07 -15.67
C ASN A 356 19.66 -24.69 -15.08
N ASP A 357 20.27 -24.06 -14.06
CA ASP A 357 21.41 -24.69 -13.40
C ASP A 357 21.02 -26.06 -12.83
N ARG A 358 21.84 -27.09 -13.09
CA ARG A 358 21.51 -28.45 -12.72
C ARG A 358 21.52 -28.69 -11.21
N TRP A 359 22.37 -27.97 -10.48
CA TRP A 359 22.64 -28.21 -9.07
C TRP A 359 22.09 -27.14 -8.15
N ARG A 360 22.00 -25.90 -8.65
CA ARG A 360 21.59 -24.71 -7.88
C ARG A 360 20.63 -23.85 -8.68
N PRO A 361 19.54 -24.44 -9.20
CA PRO A 361 18.56 -23.68 -9.98
C PRO A 361 17.84 -22.63 -9.12
N ILE A 362 17.28 -21.62 -9.77
CA ILE A 362 16.33 -20.69 -9.15
C ILE A 362 14.98 -20.77 -9.85
N GLN A 363 13.95 -20.28 -9.21
CA GLN A 363 12.64 -20.05 -9.83
C GLN A 363 12.06 -18.73 -9.37
N ILE A 364 11.19 -18.14 -10.18
CA ILE A 364 10.64 -16.80 -9.93
C ILE A 364 9.13 -16.85 -10.06
N ILE A 365 8.45 -16.29 -9.06
CA ILE A 365 6.99 -16.14 -9.07
C ILE A 365 6.66 -14.66 -9.13
N PHE A 366 6.01 -14.27 -10.23
CA PHE A 366 5.45 -12.94 -10.40
C PHE A 366 3.96 -12.97 -10.09
N ALA A 367 3.48 -11.94 -9.38
CA ALA A 367 2.06 -11.73 -9.15
C ALA A 367 1.72 -10.24 -9.22
N GLY A 368 0.56 -9.89 -9.76
CA GLY A 368 0.15 -8.50 -9.78
C GLY A 368 -0.86 -8.16 -10.86
N LYS A 369 -1.34 -6.93 -10.79
CA LYS A 369 -2.30 -6.34 -11.75
C LYS A 369 -1.75 -5.00 -12.23
N ALA A 370 -2.04 -4.62 -13.47
CA ALA A 370 -1.83 -3.28 -13.99
C ALA A 370 -3.10 -2.45 -13.86
N HIS A 371 -2.94 -1.13 -13.69
CA HIS A 371 -4.09 -0.23 -13.74
C HIS A 371 -4.74 -0.28 -15.14
N PRO A 372 -6.08 -0.29 -15.26
CA PRO A 372 -6.78 -0.38 -16.54
C PRO A 372 -6.40 0.70 -17.57
N ALA A 373 -6.03 1.90 -17.10
CA ALA A 373 -5.60 3.01 -17.95
C ALA A 373 -4.06 3.11 -18.13
N ASP A 374 -3.26 2.22 -17.51
CA ASP A 374 -1.79 2.25 -17.60
C ASP A 374 -1.28 1.27 -18.67
N ASP A 375 -1.29 1.70 -19.93
CA ASP A 375 -0.82 0.88 -21.05
C ASP A 375 0.68 0.55 -20.99
N PRO A 376 1.59 1.43 -20.53
CA PRO A 376 2.96 1.05 -20.29
C PRO A 376 3.11 -0.10 -19.28
N ALA A 377 2.38 -0.06 -18.16
CA ALA A 377 2.40 -1.14 -17.18
C ALA A 377 1.82 -2.46 -17.73
N LYS A 378 0.77 -2.39 -18.54
CA LYS A 378 0.22 -3.58 -19.25
C LYS A 378 1.26 -4.22 -20.18
N ARG A 379 2.07 -3.43 -20.88
CA ARG A 379 3.16 -3.94 -21.72
C ARG A 379 4.25 -4.65 -20.90
N ILE A 380 4.58 -4.14 -19.71
CA ILE A 380 5.50 -4.80 -18.80
C ILE A 380 4.91 -6.14 -18.31
N LEU A 381 3.65 -6.14 -17.92
CA LEU A 381 2.94 -7.36 -17.50
C LEU A 381 2.92 -8.40 -18.63
N GLN A 382 2.65 -7.98 -19.86
CA GLN A 382 2.66 -8.85 -21.03
C GLN A 382 4.06 -9.45 -21.29
N ARG A 383 5.14 -8.67 -21.13
CA ARG A 383 6.52 -9.18 -21.24
C ARG A 383 6.81 -10.26 -20.20
N VAL A 384 6.42 -10.02 -18.94
CA VAL A 384 6.59 -10.99 -17.86
C VAL A 384 5.82 -12.28 -18.14
N TYR A 385 4.57 -12.17 -18.60
CA TYR A 385 3.77 -13.34 -18.98
C TYR A 385 4.36 -14.09 -20.17
N THR A 386 4.83 -13.38 -21.19
CA THR A 386 5.50 -13.98 -22.35
C THR A 386 6.77 -14.73 -21.93
N ALA A 387 7.55 -14.18 -20.99
CA ALA A 387 8.70 -14.87 -20.43
C ALA A 387 8.29 -16.15 -19.69
N ALA A 388 7.23 -16.12 -18.88
CA ALA A 388 6.73 -17.31 -18.20
C ALA A 388 6.27 -18.41 -19.17
N CYS A 389 5.80 -18.03 -20.37
CA CYS A 389 5.44 -18.95 -21.44
C CYS A 389 6.64 -19.50 -22.23
N ASN A 390 7.83 -18.90 -22.08
CA ASN A 390 9.01 -19.30 -22.86
C ASN A 390 9.58 -20.65 -22.37
N PRO A 391 9.63 -21.69 -23.24
CA PRO A 391 10.16 -23.00 -22.87
C PRO A 391 11.66 -22.98 -22.49
N ASP A 392 12.41 -22.00 -22.98
CA ASP A 392 13.84 -21.85 -22.66
C ASP A 392 14.10 -21.62 -21.17
N PHE A 393 13.12 -21.16 -20.43
CA PHE A 393 13.21 -20.97 -18.98
C PHE A 393 12.77 -22.20 -18.16
N GLY A 394 12.53 -23.35 -18.82
CA GLY A 394 12.29 -24.63 -18.18
C GLY A 394 11.06 -24.68 -17.24
N GLY A 395 10.08 -23.78 -17.41
CA GLY A 395 8.91 -23.68 -16.52
C GLY A 395 9.23 -23.12 -15.13
N ARG A 396 10.36 -22.46 -14.98
CA ARG A 396 10.83 -21.90 -13.70
C ARG A 396 10.42 -20.45 -13.46
N ILE A 397 9.67 -19.87 -14.37
CA ILE A 397 9.03 -18.57 -14.20
C ILE A 397 7.53 -18.80 -14.18
N ALA A 398 6.86 -18.34 -13.14
CA ALA A 398 5.41 -18.37 -13.03
C ALA A 398 4.82 -16.96 -12.95
N PHE A 399 3.70 -16.74 -13.61
CA PHE A 399 2.92 -15.54 -13.50
C PHE A 399 1.54 -15.87 -12.91
N PHE A 400 1.25 -15.27 -11.75
CA PHE A 400 -0.02 -15.43 -11.07
C PHE A 400 -0.93 -14.23 -11.37
N GLU A 401 -2.04 -14.52 -12.04
CA GLU A 401 -3.09 -13.54 -12.31
C GLU A 401 -4.00 -13.35 -11.10
N ASP A 402 -4.81 -12.29 -11.10
CA ASP A 402 -5.78 -11.97 -10.04
C ASP A 402 -5.16 -11.88 -8.64
N TYR A 403 -4.03 -11.18 -8.56
CA TYR A 403 -3.36 -10.92 -7.30
C TYR A 403 -4.31 -10.24 -6.30
N GLU A 404 -4.63 -10.95 -5.25
CA GLU A 404 -5.51 -10.56 -4.16
C GLU A 404 -4.83 -10.76 -2.80
N GLU A 405 -5.45 -10.29 -1.73
CA GLU A 405 -4.83 -10.27 -0.40
C GLU A 405 -4.49 -11.66 0.13
N GLN A 406 -5.36 -12.65 -0.08
CA GLN A 406 -5.11 -14.03 0.32
C GLN A 406 -3.87 -14.61 -0.38
N PHE A 407 -3.72 -14.35 -1.68
CA PHE A 407 -2.53 -14.82 -2.40
C PHE A 407 -1.29 -14.03 -2.01
N ALA A 408 -1.44 -12.74 -1.68
CA ALA A 408 -0.34 -11.94 -1.14
C ALA A 408 0.24 -12.56 0.14
N GLN A 409 -0.62 -13.11 1.03
CA GLN A 409 -0.17 -13.83 2.22
C GLN A 409 0.66 -15.05 1.85
N TYR A 410 0.19 -15.92 0.93
CA TYR A 410 0.98 -17.06 0.48
C TYR A 410 2.35 -16.66 -0.06
N MET A 411 2.42 -15.59 -0.84
CA MET A 411 3.68 -15.09 -1.41
C MET A 411 4.68 -14.62 -0.35
N VAL A 412 4.24 -13.80 0.61
CA VAL A 412 5.12 -13.25 1.67
C VAL A 412 5.49 -14.30 2.72
N HIS A 413 4.76 -15.40 2.79
CA HIS A 413 5.06 -16.52 3.69
C HIS A 413 6.04 -17.51 3.06
N GLY A 414 5.87 -17.83 1.78
CA GLY A 414 6.49 -18.99 1.15
C GLY A 414 7.56 -18.70 0.08
N ALA A 415 7.82 -17.43 -0.27
CA ALA A 415 9.01 -17.10 -1.05
C ALA A 415 10.27 -17.22 -0.19
N ASP A 416 11.42 -17.54 -0.81
CA ASP A 416 12.70 -17.56 -0.10
C ASP A 416 13.36 -16.18 -0.09
N VAL A 417 13.14 -15.39 -1.14
CA VAL A 417 13.66 -14.03 -1.30
C VAL A 417 12.56 -13.13 -1.84
N TRP A 418 12.44 -11.94 -1.28
CA TRP A 418 11.50 -10.92 -1.75
C TRP A 418 12.21 -9.90 -2.62
N LEU A 419 12.07 -10.03 -3.93
CA LEU A 419 12.68 -9.13 -4.90
C LEU A 419 11.88 -7.83 -5.03
N ASN A 420 12.58 -6.70 -4.96
CA ASN A 420 11.99 -5.37 -5.11
C ASN A 420 12.97 -4.40 -5.78
N ASN A 421 12.67 -3.94 -6.98
CA ASN A 421 13.60 -3.18 -7.81
C ASN A 421 12.98 -1.88 -8.38
N PRO A 422 12.39 -1.02 -7.52
CA PRO A 422 11.81 0.24 -7.96
C PRO A 422 12.86 1.18 -8.52
N LEU A 423 12.43 2.14 -9.33
CA LEU A 423 13.26 3.27 -9.73
C LEU A 423 13.33 4.30 -8.59
N PRO A 424 14.48 4.52 -7.95
CA PRO A 424 14.58 5.53 -6.90
C PRO A 424 14.41 6.96 -7.43
N PRO A 425 13.81 7.85 -6.66
CA PRO A 425 13.25 7.70 -5.31
C PRO A 425 11.72 7.50 -5.34
N MET A 426 11.20 6.66 -6.21
CA MET A 426 9.74 6.53 -6.46
C MET A 426 9.01 5.55 -5.54
N GLU A 427 9.73 4.79 -4.70
CA GLU A 427 9.11 3.95 -3.69
C GLU A 427 8.92 4.75 -2.40
N ALA A 428 7.71 5.22 -2.15
CA ALA A 428 7.42 6.04 -0.97
C ALA A 428 7.74 5.32 0.35
N SER A 429 7.39 4.07 0.46
CA SER A 429 7.72 3.21 1.59
C SER A 429 7.95 1.78 1.12
N GLY A 430 6.96 1.16 0.50
CA GLY A 430 6.91 -0.27 0.27
C GLY A 430 6.61 -1.03 1.58
N THR A 431 5.56 -1.83 1.60
CA THR A 431 5.17 -2.61 2.79
C THR A 431 5.27 -4.11 2.59
N SER A 432 5.36 -4.56 1.33
CA SER A 432 5.42 -5.99 1.01
C SER A 432 6.68 -6.67 1.55
N GLY A 433 7.84 -6.01 1.46
CA GLY A 433 9.08 -6.49 2.04
C GLY A 433 9.05 -6.56 3.58
N MET A 434 8.36 -5.62 4.24
CA MET A 434 8.12 -5.70 5.69
C MET A 434 7.33 -6.96 6.06
N LYS A 435 6.25 -7.26 5.30
CA LYS A 435 5.41 -8.45 5.48
C LYS A 435 6.20 -9.75 5.26
N ALA A 436 7.05 -9.77 4.24
CA ALA A 436 7.93 -10.90 3.94
C ALA A 436 8.95 -11.12 5.06
N ALA A 437 9.62 -10.07 5.53
CA ALA A 437 10.62 -10.14 6.59
C ALA A 437 10.07 -10.72 7.91
N LEU A 438 8.79 -10.45 8.26
CA LEU A 438 8.12 -11.02 9.43
C LEU A 438 8.05 -12.56 9.42
N ASN A 439 8.07 -13.17 8.23
CA ASN A 439 8.00 -14.61 8.02
C ASN A 439 9.37 -15.22 7.70
N GLY A 440 10.44 -14.47 7.94
CA GLY A 440 11.79 -14.93 7.68
C GLY A 440 12.18 -14.95 6.19
N VAL A 441 11.48 -14.18 5.36
CA VAL A 441 11.81 -14.00 3.94
C VAL A 441 12.69 -12.76 3.77
N PRO A 442 14.00 -12.90 3.51
CA PRO A 442 14.91 -11.77 3.35
C PRO A 442 14.52 -10.88 2.17
N HIS A 443 14.70 -9.58 2.35
CA HIS A 443 14.44 -8.60 1.31
C HIS A 443 15.64 -8.39 0.42
N PHE A 444 15.44 -8.44 -0.90
CA PHE A 444 16.44 -8.18 -1.92
C PHE A 444 15.97 -7.00 -2.76
N SER A 445 16.49 -5.82 -2.48
CA SER A 445 15.89 -4.59 -3.00
C SER A 445 16.90 -3.52 -3.33
N ILE A 446 16.52 -2.69 -4.29
CA ILE A 446 17.07 -1.35 -4.45
C ILE A 446 16.90 -0.59 -3.12
N MET A 447 17.89 0.23 -2.79
CA MET A 447 17.90 1.09 -1.60
C MET A 447 16.96 2.28 -1.82
N ASP A 448 15.66 2.06 -1.51
CA ASP A 448 14.60 3.05 -1.60
C ASP A 448 13.49 2.76 -0.57
N GLY A 449 12.66 3.74 -0.26
CA GLY A 449 11.59 3.61 0.72
C GLY A 449 12.08 3.11 2.08
N TRP A 450 11.37 2.13 2.66
CA TRP A 450 11.66 1.58 3.97
C TRP A 450 13.01 0.85 4.05
N TRP A 451 13.52 0.32 2.90
CA TRP A 451 14.76 -0.47 2.91
C TRP A 451 16.00 0.35 3.23
N LEU A 452 15.98 1.65 2.95
CA LEU A 452 17.01 2.59 3.42
C LEU A 452 17.12 2.65 4.95
N GLU A 453 16.02 2.35 5.63
CA GLU A 453 15.96 2.32 7.09
C GLU A 453 16.13 0.91 7.65
N GLY A 454 15.59 -0.10 6.94
CA GLY A 454 15.53 -1.48 7.40
C GLY A 454 16.78 -2.31 7.14
N TYR A 455 17.57 -1.98 6.12
CA TYR A 455 18.76 -2.74 5.77
C TYR A 455 19.91 -2.52 6.77
N ASN A 456 20.49 -3.62 7.25
CA ASN A 456 21.59 -3.59 8.21
C ASN A 456 22.83 -4.42 7.77
N GLY A 457 22.87 -4.86 6.53
CA GLY A 457 23.96 -5.66 5.96
C GLY A 457 23.90 -7.16 6.28
N LYS A 458 22.90 -7.64 7.07
CA LYS A 458 22.79 -9.04 7.50
C LYS A 458 21.39 -9.63 7.30
N ASN A 459 20.39 -8.79 7.05
CA ASN A 459 18.98 -9.16 7.03
C ASN A 459 18.38 -9.26 5.61
N GLY A 460 19.23 -9.26 4.60
CA GLY A 460 18.87 -9.30 3.19
C GLY A 460 19.95 -8.68 2.33
N TRP A 461 19.61 -8.23 1.12
CA TRP A 461 20.56 -7.71 0.15
C TRP A 461 20.14 -6.36 -0.41
N ALA A 462 21.11 -5.48 -0.56
CA ALA A 462 20.95 -4.16 -1.16
C ALA A 462 21.45 -4.17 -2.61
N ILE A 463 20.56 -3.92 -3.56
CA ILE A 463 20.94 -3.66 -4.95
C ILE A 463 21.54 -2.26 -4.99
N SER A 464 22.73 -2.10 -5.57
CA SER A 464 23.52 -0.88 -5.53
C SER A 464 22.75 0.32 -6.09
N ASN A 465 22.88 1.47 -5.40
CA ASN A 465 22.33 2.77 -5.79
C ASN A 465 23.39 3.77 -6.23
N GLU A 466 24.59 3.33 -6.56
CA GLU A 466 25.64 4.26 -6.96
C GLU A 466 25.20 5.09 -8.17
N VAL A 467 25.29 6.41 -8.00
CA VAL A 467 25.00 7.38 -9.06
C VAL A 467 26.24 7.48 -9.94
N VAL A 468 26.29 6.62 -10.96
CA VAL A 468 27.33 6.67 -11.99
C VAL A 468 26.68 7.05 -13.33
N GLU A 469 27.39 7.70 -14.22
CA GLU A 469 26.94 8.00 -15.59
C GLU A 469 26.62 6.70 -16.36
N GLY A 470 25.53 6.68 -17.12
CA GLY A 470 25.15 5.55 -17.98
C GLY A 470 23.72 5.04 -17.76
N ASN A 471 23.38 3.90 -18.37
CA ASN A 471 22.08 3.28 -18.29
C ASN A 471 21.85 2.65 -16.91
N ARG A 472 20.94 3.22 -16.13
CA ARG A 472 20.63 2.77 -14.78
C ARG A 472 20.07 1.34 -14.76
N ASP A 473 19.19 0.99 -15.68
CA ASP A 473 18.58 -0.34 -15.73
C ASP A 473 19.61 -1.43 -15.99
N GLU A 474 20.61 -1.14 -16.82
CA GLU A 474 21.73 -2.07 -17.07
C GLU A 474 22.53 -2.34 -15.81
N ARG A 475 22.85 -1.32 -15.05
CA ARG A 475 23.64 -1.44 -13.81
C ARG A 475 22.86 -2.12 -12.70
N ASP A 476 21.61 -1.73 -12.51
CA ASP A 476 20.75 -2.34 -11.50
C ASP A 476 20.53 -3.82 -11.82
N ALA A 477 20.34 -4.18 -13.11
CA ALA A 477 20.25 -5.55 -13.56
C ALA A 477 21.57 -6.33 -13.34
N ALA A 478 22.71 -5.73 -13.69
CA ALA A 478 24.02 -6.33 -13.44
C ALA A 478 24.23 -6.64 -11.95
N SER A 479 23.92 -5.67 -11.07
CA SER A 479 23.99 -5.84 -9.61
C SER A 479 23.05 -6.95 -9.11
N ILE A 480 21.83 -7.05 -9.65
CA ILE A 480 20.91 -8.16 -9.32
C ILE A 480 21.57 -9.51 -9.63
N TYR A 481 22.13 -9.66 -10.80
CA TYR A 481 22.78 -10.93 -11.19
C TYR A 481 24.02 -11.22 -10.37
N GLU A 482 24.89 -10.24 -10.13
CA GLU A 482 26.08 -10.41 -9.31
C GLU A 482 25.77 -10.88 -7.90
N ILE A 483 24.76 -10.29 -7.26
CA ILE A 483 24.33 -10.67 -5.92
C ILE A 483 23.68 -12.06 -5.93
N LEU A 484 22.87 -12.38 -6.94
CA LEU A 484 22.28 -13.72 -7.08
C LEU A 484 23.37 -14.79 -7.22
N GLU A 485 24.35 -14.59 -8.11
CA GLU A 485 25.39 -15.56 -8.42
C GLU A 485 26.41 -15.75 -7.31
N ASN A 486 26.82 -14.66 -6.66
CA ASN A 486 27.95 -14.68 -5.73
C ASN A 486 27.53 -14.77 -4.26
N GLU A 487 26.29 -14.40 -3.92
CA GLU A 487 25.85 -14.35 -2.54
C GLU A 487 24.60 -15.21 -2.28
N ILE A 488 23.48 -14.93 -2.94
CA ILE A 488 22.16 -15.54 -2.61
C ILE A 488 22.17 -17.04 -2.93
N ILE A 489 22.49 -17.42 -4.16
CA ILE A 489 22.46 -18.82 -4.61
C ILE A 489 23.48 -19.68 -3.84
N PRO A 490 24.75 -19.28 -3.71
CA PRO A 490 25.71 -20.04 -2.92
C PRO A 490 25.30 -20.22 -1.47
N LEU A 491 24.74 -19.17 -0.84
CA LEU A 491 24.33 -19.20 0.56
C LEU A 491 23.12 -20.13 0.80
N TYR A 492 22.14 -20.13 -0.11
CA TYR A 492 20.95 -20.96 -0.01
C TYR A 492 21.26 -22.45 -0.15
N TYR A 493 22.13 -22.80 -1.08
CA TYR A 493 22.52 -24.20 -1.35
C TYR A 493 23.68 -24.71 -0.49
N ASP A 494 24.20 -23.89 0.44
CA ASP A 494 25.20 -24.31 1.45
C ASP A 494 24.50 -25.02 2.62
N VAL A 495 24.14 -26.29 2.40
CA VAL A 495 23.40 -27.09 3.37
C VAL A 495 24.34 -27.95 4.21
N SER A 496 24.07 -28.09 5.51
CA SER A 496 24.75 -29.00 6.43
C SER A 496 24.35 -30.45 6.13
N GLU A 497 25.01 -31.43 6.77
CA GLU A 497 24.71 -32.87 6.60
C GLU A 497 23.25 -33.24 6.90
N ASP A 498 22.61 -32.50 7.79
CA ASP A 498 21.17 -32.62 8.14
C ASP A 498 20.21 -31.90 7.16
N GLY A 499 20.74 -31.34 6.07
CA GLY A 499 19.94 -30.63 5.06
C GLY A 499 19.52 -29.22 5.44
N VAL A 500 20.03 -28.63 6.53
CA VAL A 500 19.69 -27.28 6.99
C VAL A 500 20.72 -26.26 6.49
N PRO A 501 20.32 -25.21 5.75
CA PRO A 501 21.21 -24.13 5.34
C PRO A 501 21.41 -23.12 6.47
N ARG A 502 22.24 -23.45 7.46
CA ARG A 502 22.37 -22.68 8.72
C ARG A 502 22.77 -21.22 8.51
N ARG A 503 23.59 -20.94 7.52
CA ARG A 503 23.96 -19.56 7.17
C ARG A 503 22.77 -18.78 6.59
N TRP A 504 21.92 -19.43 5.82
CA TRP A 504 20.67 -18.87 5.32
C TRP A 504 19.68 -18.60 6.46
N VAL A 505 19.50 -19.56 7.36
CA VAL A 505 18.63 -19.42 8.53
C VAL A 505 19.05 -18.24 9.41
N LYS A 506 20.34 -17.93 9.51
CA LYS A 506 20.81 -16.72 10.20
C LYS A 506 20.30 -15.44 9.55
N VAL A 507 20.27 -15.38 8.22
CA VAL A 507 19.70 -14.24 7.50
C VAL A 507 18.18 -14.15 7.73
N MET A 508 17.47 -15.28 7.74
CA MET A 508 16.04 -15.33 8.04
C MET A 508 15.75 -14.79 9.46
N LYS A 509 16.50 -15.26 10.46
CA LYS A 509 16.36 -14.78 11.86
C LYS A 509 16.63 -13.28 11.97
N GLU A 510 17.69 -12.81 11.30
CA GLU A 510 18.04 -11.39 11.29
C GLU A 510 16.98 -10.54 10.58
N ALA A 511 16.37 -11.04 9.49
CA ALA A 511 15.27 -10.36 8.82
C ALA A 511 14.08 -10.16 9.76
N ILE A 512 13.70 -11.17 10.56
CA ILE A 512 12.65 -11.06 11.57
C ILE A 512 13.09 -10.10 12.67
N ARG A 513 14.24 -10.37 13.31
CA ARG A 513 14.71 -9.68 14.51
C ARG A 513 14.83 -8.18 14.32
N SER A 514 15.45 -7.75 13.21
CA SER A 514 15.76 -6.34 12.98
C SER A 514 14.56 -5.53 12.47
N ASN A 515 13.57 -6.18 11.87
CA ASN A 515 12.49 -5.48 11.18
C ASN A 515 11.14 -5.54 11.91
N ALA A 516 10.83 -6.61 12.64
CA ALA A 516 9.49 -6.84 13.16
C ALA A 516 9.04 -5.74 14.15
N HIS A 517 9.86 -5.37 15.12
CA HIS A 517 9.53 -4.30 16.07
C HIS A 517 9.46 -2.93 15.40
N ARG A 518 10.40 -2.66 14.48
CA ARG A 518 10.59 -1.36 13.86
C ARG A 518 9.51 -1.02 12.85
N PHE A 519 9.01 -2.02 12.10
CA PHE A 519 8.03 -1.84 11.04
C PHE A 519 6.66 -2.44 11.39
N SER A 520 6.32 -2.49 12.70
CA SER A 520 4.99 -2.85 13.18
C SER A 520 4.01 -1.68 13.07
N ALA A 521 2.74 -1.97 12.76
CA ALA A 521 1.68 -0.97 12.79
C ALA A 521 1.50 -0.37 14.18
N ARG A 522 1.78 -1.14 15.25
CA ARG A 522 1.72 -0.67 16.63
C ARG A 522 2.71 0.47 16.88
N ARG A 523 3.99 0.31 16.47
CA ARG A 523 5.00 1.37 16.56
C ARG A 523 4.54 2.61 15.77
N MET A 524 4.10 2.40 14.53
CA MET A 524 3.62 3.48 13.66
C MET A 524 2.48 4.28 14.32
N VAL A 525 1.47 3.60 14.89
CA VAL A 525 0.34 4.26 15.55
C VAL A 525 0.78 5.00 16.81
N LYS A 526 1.73 4.47 17.60
CA LYS A 526 2.31 5.20 18.74
C LYS A 526 2.97 6.51 18.29
N GLU A 527 3.75 6.49 17.22
CA GLU A 527 4.35 7.71 16.67
C GLU A 527 3.30 8.71 16.19
N TYR A 528 2.20 8.27 15.56
CA TYR A 528 1.10 9.15 15.20
C TYR A 528 0.45 9.78 16.43
N ILE A 529 0.26 9.02 17.50
CA ILE A 529 -0.30 9.54 18.76
C ILE A 529 0.63 10.61 19.35
N GLU A 530 1.90 10.32 19.45
CA GLU A 530 2.90 11.19 20.09
C GLU A 530 3.16 12.47 19.28
N LYS A 531 3.37 12.33 17.97
CA LYS A 531 3.72 13.46 17.10
C LYS A 531 2.51 14.33 16.74
N PHE A 532 1.33 13.72 16.52
CA PHE A 532 0.20 14.44 15.90
C PHE A 532 -1.08 14.40 16.73
N TYR A 533 -1.61 13.21 17.07
CA TYR A 533 -2.96 13.12 17.64
C TYR A 533 -3.08 13.79 19.00
N ALA A 534 -2.07 13.62 19.88
CA ALA A 534 -2.07 14.26 21.20
C ALA A 534 -2.11 15.80 21.08
N ASN A 535 -1.40 16.37 20.13
CA ASN A 535 -1.37 17.80 19.89
C ASN A 535 -2.64 18.32 19.22
N ALA A 536 -3.18 17.58 18.24
CA ALA A 536 -4.44 17.90 17.59
C ALA A 536 -5.63 17.86 18.58
N LEU A 537 -5.64 16.93 19.54
CA LEU A 537 -6.64 16.86 20.61
C LEU A 537 -6.56 18.07 21.55
N LYS A 538 -5.36 18.53 21.93
CA LYS A 538 -5.19 19.76 22.73
C LYS A 538 -5.73 20.97 21.98
N GLY A 539 -5.52 21.06 20.66
CA GLY A 539 -6.11 22.07 19.80
C GLY A 539 -7.64 22.03 19.85
N ALA A 540 -8.24 20.84 19.76
CA ALA A 540 -9.70 20.68 19.84
C ALA A 540 -10.27 21.12 21.20
N ASP A 541 -9.58 20.87 22.30
CA ASP A 541 -10.04 21.25 23.65
C ASP A 541 -9.93 22.77 23.89
N SER A 542 -8.96 23.46 23.29
CA SER A 542 -8.85 24.91 23.39
C SER A 542 -10.02 25.69 22.79
N PHE A 543 -10.82 25.04 21.93
CA PHE A 543 -12.02 25.65 21.32
C PHE A 543 -13.32 25.38 22.11
N LYS A 544 -13.26 24.54 23.15
CA LYS A 544 -14.40 24.26 24.03
C LYS A 544 -14.47 25.21 25.24
N SER A 545 -13.37 25.90 25.52
CA SER A 545 -13.25 26.92 26.56
C SER A 545 -13.58 28.32 26.03
#